data_c930453aa29c2e5dcd5127bc71489f8f
#
_entry.id   c930453aa29c2e5dcd5127bc71489f8f
#
_cell.length_a   1.000
_cell.length_b   1.000
_cell.length_c   1.000
_cell.angle_alpha   90.00
_cell.angle_beta   90.00
_cell.angle_gamma   90.00
#
_symmetry.space_group_name_H-M   'P 1'
#
loop_
_entity.id
_entity.type
_entity.pdbx_description
1 polymer ?
#
loop_
_entity_poly.entity_id
_entity_poly.type
_entity_poly.pdbx_seq_one_letter_code
_entity_poly.pdbx_strand_id
1 'polypeptide(L)'
;MKIRSLILYCIFFISLNGYAIGNPETENLLSAFSAKVKKGEVSLSWKVSNPKNLNKFKLECKKSSEGAFAKVDDILFSDYLKKETKGEETIYSFSYKDTKNENGVYFYRLTLTDARDAVLSNEELKLGISDIPDFKLHQNTPNPFNPSTLISYELKSPSSVKLTVFTMTGQLVAKLIDEQQTAGNYTVEFNAINYPELSTGIYFYKLETQYSQDIKKMILAK
;
A
#
# COMPACT_ATOMS: atom_id res chain seq x y z
N MET A 1 -30.50 -1.58 8.16
CA MET A 1 -29.92 -2.64 7.31
C MET A 1 -28.49 -2.21 7.00
N LYS A 2 -27.51 -2.84 7.66
CA LYS A 2 -26.08 -2.45 7.54
C LYS A 2 -25.48 -3.10 6.30
N ILE A 3 -25.14 -2.31 5.29
CA ILE A 3 -24.38 -2.77 4.13
C ILE A 3 -22.92 -2.85 4.57
N ARG A 4 -22.43 -4.06 4.81
CA ARG A 4 -21.01 -4.34 4.98
C ARG A 4 -20.36 -4.33 3.61
N SER A 5 -19.50 -3.32 3.36
CA SER A 5 -18.61 -3.31 2.22
C SER A 5 -17.62 -4.47 2.34
N LEU A 6 -17.83 -5.48 1.51
CA LEU A 6 -16.93 -6.64 1.39
C LEU A 6 -15.80 -6.20 0.45
N ILE A 7 -14.66 -5.80 1.02
CA ILE A 7 -13.44 -5.60 0.24
C ILE A 7 -12.92 -6.99 -0.13
N LEU A 8 -13.14 -7.35 -1.40
CA LEU A 8 -12.70 -8.60 -1.98
C LEU A 8 -11.18 -8.51 -2.24
N TYR A 9 -10.37 -9.11 -1.36
CA TYR A 9 -8.95 -9.30 -1.61
C TYR A 9 -8.78 -10.39 -2.67
N CYS A 10 -8.51 -9.98 -3.92
CA CYS A 10 -8.07 -10.91 -4.95
C CYS A 10 -6.62 -11.32 -4.65
N ILE A 11 -6.45 -12.46 -4.01
CA ILE A 11 -5.18 -13.16 -3.94
C ILE A 11 -5.03 -13.91 -5.27
N PHE A 12 -4.33 -13.34 -6.24
CA PHE A 12 -3.93 -14.07 -7.44
C PHE A 12 -2.64 -14.85 -7.14
N PHE A 13 -2.79 -16.15 -6.90
CA PHE A 13 -1.68 -17.09 -7.01
C PHE A 13 -1.42 -17.35 -8.48
N ILE A 14 -0.36 -16.77 -9.06
CA ILE A 14 0.20 -17.25 -10.32
C ILE A 14 1.48 -17.98 -9.96
N SER A 15 1.40 -19.30 -9.87
CA SER A 15 2.57 -20.16 -9.90
C SER A 15 3.06 -20.23 -11.35
N LEU A 16 4.13 -19.53 -11.68
CA LEU A 16 4.88 -19.77 -12.90
C LEU A 16 5.76 -20.99 -12.68
N ASN A 17 5.31 -22.14 -13.21
CA ASN A 17 6.13 -23.34 -13.30
C ASN A 17 7.32 -23.08 -14.24
N GLY A 18 8.44 -22.62 -13.69
CA GLY A 18 9.72 -22.71 -14.39
C GLY A 18 10.20 -24.17 -14.34
N TYR A 19 10.36 -24.80 -15.51
CA TYR A 19 11.00 -26.10 -15.62
C TYR A 19 12.47 -25.99 -15.16
N ALA A 20 12.74 -26.27 -13.88
CA ALA A 20 14.06 -26.64 -13.45
C ALA A 20 14.26 -28.12 -13.82
N ILE A 21 15.33 -28.40 -14.54
CA ILE A 21 15.81 -29.79 -14.69
C ILE A 21 16.27 -30.24 -13.31
N GLY A 22 15.32 -30.80 -12.54
CA GLY A 22 15.46 -31.10 -11.13
C GLY A 22 16.12 -32.45 -10.92
N ASN A 23 17.07 -32.47 -10.03
CA ASN A 23 17.48 -33.63 -9.26
C ASN A 23 16.23 -34.17 -8.50
N PRO A 24 15.93 -35.49 -8.49
CA PRO A 24 14.65 -36.03 -7.97
C PRO A 24 14.49 -36.04 -6.45
N GLU A 25 15.24 -35.24 -5.70
CA GLU A 25 15.15 -35.12 -4.24
C GLU A 25 14.84 -33.71 -3.72
N THR A 26 14.37 -32.77 -4.52
CA THR A 26 13.89 -31.49 -4.01
C THR A 26 12.43 -31.63 -3.55
N GLU A 27 12.22 -32.22 -2.37
CA GLU A 27 11.04 -31.92 -1.55
C GLU A 27 10.90 -30.40 -1.49
N ASN A 28 9.68 -29.89 -1.70
CA ASN A 28 9.37 -28.44 -1.64
C ASN A 28 9.78 -27.89 -0.27
N LEU A 29 11.03 -27.44 -0.17
CA LEU A 29 11.60 -26.90 1.06
C LEU A 29 10.77 -25.71 1.56
N LEU A 30 10.30 -24.86 0.64
CA LEU A 30 9.43 -23.72 0.91
C LEU A 30 7.96 -24.15 0.71
N SER A 31 7.21 -24.29 1.79
CA SER A 31 5.81 -24.75 1.74
C SER A 31 4.78 -23.62 1.63
N ALA A 32 5.17 -22.38 1.95
CA ALA A 32 4.33 -21.19 1.78
C ALA A 32 5.19 -19.92 1.77
N PHE A 33 4.84 -18.97 0.89
CA PHE A 33 5.33 -17.58 0.92
C PHE A 33 4.16 -16.65 0.63
N SER A 34 3.86 -15.72 1.55
CA SER A 34 2.70 -14.84 1.46
C SER A 34 2.96 -13.48 2.06
N ALA A 35 2.14 -12.48 1.67
CA ALA A 35 2.19 -11.13 2.21
C ALA A 35 0.81 -10.61 2.57
N LYS A 36 0.77 -9.71 3.57
CA LYS A 36 -0.37 -8.85 3.90
C LYS A 36 0.10 -7.41 3.87
N VAL A 37 -0.75 -6.52 3.34
CA VAL A 37 -0.48 -5.08 3.27
C VAL A 37 -1.52 -4.31 4.05
N LYS A 38 -1.07 -3.29 4.78
CA LYS A 38 -1.94 -2.33 5.45
C LYS A 38 -1.22 -0.99 5.59
N LYS A 39 -1.70 0.04 4.90
CA LYS A 39 -1.15 1.40 4.92
C LYS A 39 0.36 1.45 4.67
N GLY A 40 0.83 0.70 3.67
CA GLY A 40 2.24 0.60 3.32
C GLY A 40 3.08 -0.34 4.20
N GLU A 41 2.56 -0.83 5.34
CA GLU A 41 3.20 -1.90 6.10
C GLU A 41 2.97 -3.24 5.36
N VAL A 42 4.06 -3.90 4.98
CA VAL A 42 4.08 -5.20 4.34
C VAL A 42 4.52 -6.24 5.36
N SER A 43 3.61 -7.14 5.72
CA SER A 43 3.91 -8.28 6.60
C SER A 43 4.10 -9.53 5.75
N LEU A 44 5.34 -9.94 5.54
CA LEU A 44 5.72 -11.18 4.86
C LEU A 44 5.69 -12.35 5.84
N SER A 45 5.27 -13.52 5.36
CA SER A 45 5.33 -14.76 6.14
C SER A 45 5.64 -15.95 5.23
N TRP A 46 6.45 -16.89 5.72
CA TRP A 46 6.80 -18.10 5.00
C TRP A 46 6.99 -19.29 5.94
N LYS A 47 6.94 -20.47 5.35
CA LYS A 47 7.14 -21.74 6.06
C LYS A 47 8.10 -22.63 5.30
N VAL A 48 8.95 -23.31 6.02
CA VAL A 48 9.85 -24.35 5.47
C VAL A 48 9.59 -25.67 6.18
N SER A 49 9.61 -26.75 5.40
CA SER A 49 9.41 -28.12 5.88
C SER A 49 10.71 -28.88 5.79
N ASN A 50 11.07 -29.62 6.85
CA ASN A 50 12.23 -30.52 6.92
C ASN A 50 13.53 -29.92 6.35
N PRO A 51 13.96 -28.71 6.77
CA PRO A 51 15.08 -28.01 6.17
C PRO A 51 16.41 -28.74 6.45
N LYS A 52 16.96 -29.33 5.39
CA LYS A 52 18.32 -29.88 5.41
C LYS A 52 19.29 -28.83 4.88
N ASN A 53 20.36 -28.56 5.61
CA ASN A 53 21.43 -27.62 5.23
C ASN A 53 21.00 -26.15 5.03
N LEU A 54 19.79 -25.78 5.38
CA LEU A 54 19.33 -24.40 5.30
C LEU A 54 20.05 -23.55 6.36
N ASN A 55 20.68 -22.45 5.92
CA ASN A 55 21.39 -21.52 6.79
C ASN A 55 20.67 -20.17 6.92
N LYS A 56 20.25 -19.58 5.78
CA LYS A 56 19.61 -18.28 5.79
C LYS A 56 18.66 -18.07 4.62
N PHE A 57 17.85 -17.03 4.75
CA PHE A 57 16.98 -16.47 3.73
C PHE A 57 17.54 -15.13 3.29
N LYS A 58 17.68 -14.93 1.98
CA LYS A 58 17.93 -13.61 1.38
C LYS A 58 16.60 -13.04 0.92
N LEU A 59 16.18 -11.94 1.52
CA LEU A 59 14.98 -11.21 1.13
C LEU A 59 15.36 -10.00 0.29
N GLU A 60 14.82 -9.92 -0.91
CA GLU A 60 15.04 -8.85 -1.86
C GLU A 60 13.71 -8.26 -2.32
N CYS A 61 13.71 -7.00 -2.73
CA CYS A 61 12.53 -6.32 -3.25
C CYS A 61 12.89 -5.45 -4.45
N LYS A 62 11.96 -5.35 -5.41
CA LYS A 62 11.99 -4.34 -6.47
C LYS A 62 10.62 -3.68 -6.63
N LYS A 63 10.62 -2.41 -7.07
CA LYS A 63 9.41 -1.71 -7.51
C LYS A 63 9.33 -1.83 -9.02
N SER A 64 8.17 -2.24 -9.55
CA SER A 64 7.90 -2.54 -10.96
C SER A 64 8.57 -3.81 -11.50
N SER A 65 8.12 -4.27 -12.67
CA SER A 65 8.65 -5.47 -13.35
C SER A 65 10.06 -5.27 -13.90
N GLU A 66 10.43 -4.04 -14.26
CA GLU A 66 11.69 -3.70 -14.94
C GLU A 66 12.82 -3.31 -13.98
N GLY A 67 12.51 -3.12 -12.70
CA GLY A 67 13.49 -2.76 -11.68
C GLY A 67 14.45 -3.90 -11.34
N ALA A 68 15.67 -3.56 -10.89
CA ALA A 68 16.57 -4.51 -10.28
C ALA A 68 16.14 -4.84 -8.84
N PHE A 69 16.37 -6.08 -8.41
CA PHE A 69 16.16 -6.45 -7.02
C PHE A 69 17.22 -5.81 -6.13
N ALA A 70 16.77 -5.16 -5.06
CA ALA A 70 17.62 -4.63 -4.01
C ALA A 70 17.46 -5.49 -2.75
N LYS A 71 18.53 -5.67 -2.02
CA LYS A 71 18.51 -6.38 -0.74
C LYS A 71 17.61 -5.65 0.25
N VAL A 72 16.71 -6.40 0.89
CA VAL A 72 15.93 -5.97 2.04
C VAL A 72 16.61 -6.44 3.32
N ASP A 73 16.82 -7.76 3.44
CA ASP A 73 17.49 -8.34 4.62
C ASP A 73 18.03 -9.75 4.35
N ASP A 74 18.92 -10.21 5.27
CA ASP A 74 19.33 -11.61 5.41
C ASP A 74 18.83 -12.11 6.78
N ILE A 75 17.97 -13.14 6.78
CA ILE A 75 17.35 -13.70 7.97
C ILE A 75 17.95 -15.07 8.23
N LEU A 76 18.50 -15.30 9.42
CA LEU A 76 19.06 -16.59 9.76
C LEU A 76 17.96 -17.64 9.99
N PHE A 77 18.23 -18.88 9.63
CA PHE A 77 17.30 -19.97 9.91
C PHE A 77 17.03 -20.13 11.40
N SER A 78 18.00 -19.80 12.28
CA SER A 78 17.85 -19.79 13.73
C SER A 78 16.76 -18.85 14.25
N ASP A 79 16.36 -17.85 13.46
CA ASP A 79 15.41 -16.78 13.85
C ASP A 79 13.96 -17.15 13.58
N TYR A 80 13.63 -18.45 13.48
CA TYR A 80 12.26 -18.90 13.29
C TYR A 80 11.35 -18.50 14.46
N LEU A 81 10.11 -18.09 14.12
CA LEU A 81 9.10 -17.70 15.12
C LEU A 81 8.45 -18.91 15.79
N LYS A 82 8.26 -19.98 15.05
CA LYS A 82 7.52 -21.16 15.50
C LYS A 82 8.04 -22.42 14.82
N LYS A 83 8.15 -23.48 15.61
CA LYS A 83 8.45 -24.84 15.17
C LYS A 83 7.29 -25.75 15.53
N GLU A 84 6.78 -26.50 14.56
CA GLU A 84 5.72 -27.51 14.75
C GLU A 84 6.17 -28.82 14.14
N THR A 85 5.96 -29.93 14.86
CA THR A 85 6.27 -31.28 14.37
C THR A 85 4.96 -32.07 14.32
N LYS A 86 4.65 -32.67 13.16
CA LYS A 86 3.50 -33.55 12.95
C LYS A 86 3.96 -34.83 12.27
N GLY A 87 4.02 -35.92 13.03
CA GLY A 87 4.60 -37.17 12.55
C GLY A 87 6.08 -36.98 12.24
N GLU A 88 6.50 -37.28 11.01
CA GLU A 88 7.88 -37.11 10.53
C GLU A 88 8.17 -35.71 9.97
N GLU A 89 7.14 -34.88 9.75
CA GLU A 89 7.29 -33.53 9.20
C GLU A 89 7.53 -32.51 10.31
N THR A 90 8.58 -31.67 10.13
CA THR A 90 8.86 -30.52 10.98
C THR A 90 8.78 -29.23 10.17
N ILE A 91 7.89 -28.32 10.56
CA ILE A 91 7.62 -27.05 9.90
C ILE A 91 8.14 -25.91 10.78
N TYR A 92 8.90 -25.00 10.15
CA TYR A 92 9.39 -23.76 10.76
C TYR A 92 8.69 -22.57 10.11
N SER A 93 8.17 -21.65 10.93
CA SER A 93 7.45 -20.45 10.48
C SER A 93 8.28 -19.20 10.73
N PHE A 94 8.25 -18.29 9.76
CA PHE A 94 8.97 -17.01 9.78
C PHE A 94 8.02 -15.87 9.44
N SER A 95 8.37 -14.67 9.89
CA SER A 95 7.75 -13.43 9.40
C SER A 95 8.77 -12.30 9.34
N TYR A 96 8.49 -11.33 8.46
CA TYR A 96 9.28 -10.12 8.31
C TYR A 96 8.36 -8.93 8.05
N LYS A 97 8.69 -7.77 8.61
CA LYS A 97 7.95 -6.53 8.36
C LYS A 97 8.80 -5.58 7.55
N ASP A 98 8.25 -5.12 6.44
CA ASP A 98 8.82 -4.09 5.59
C ASP A 98 7.85 -2.91 5.49
N THR A 99 8.33 -1.72 5.17
CA THR A 99 7.52 -0.52 5.04
C THR A 99 7.77 0.11 3.68
N LYS A 100 6.67 0.41 2.96
CA LYS A 100 6.70 1.14 1.70
C LYS A 100 6.06 2.51 1.87
N ASN A 101 6.69 3.52 1.30
CA ASN A 101 6.25 4.92 1.40
C ASN A 101 5.52 5.39 0.14
N GLU A 102 5.43 4.55 -0.89
CA GLU A 102 4.83 4.85 -2.18
C GLU A 102 3.91 3.73 -2.64
N ASN A 103 2.80 4.12 -3.27
CA ASN A 103 1.93 3.19 -3.97
C ASN A 103 2.64 2.61 -5.21
N GLY A 104 2.25 1.41 -5.60
CA GLY A 104 2.83 0.75 -6.76
C GLY A 104 2.78 -0.77 -6.70
N VAL A 105 3.41 -1.39 -7.69
CA VAL A 105 3.58 -2.85 -7.75
C VAL A 105 5.00 -3.19 -7.31
N TYR A 106 5.09 -4.04 -6.31
CA TYR A 106 6.34 -4.52 -5.75
C TYR A 106 6.47 -6.02 -5.98
N PHE A 107 7.71 -6.47 -6.13
CA PHE A 107 8.06 -7.88 -6.23
C PHE A 107 9.05 -8.19 -5.12
N TYR A 108 8.70 -9.16 -4.30
CA TYR A 108 9.59 -9.70 -3.27
C TYR A 108 10.13 -11.03 -3.75
N ARG A 109 11.43 -11.23 -3.57
CA ARG A 109 12.10 -12.51 -3.82
C ARG A 109 12.63 -13.03 -2.49
N LEU A 110 12.32 -14.29 -2.18
CA LEU A 110 12.84 -15.03 -1.05
C LEU A 110 13.73 -16.14 -1.57
N THR A 111 15.02 -16.07 -1.30
CA THR A 111 16.02 -17.07 -1.70
C THR A 111 16.54 -17.79 -0.46
N LEU A 112 16.45 -19.11 -0.45
CA LEU A 112 16.93 -19.99 0.60
C LEU A 112 18.33 -20.45 0.24
N THR A 113 19.30 -20.31 1.17
CA THR A 113 20.69 -20.68 0.92
C THR A 113 21.27 -21.53 2.03
N ASP A 114 22.27 -22.36 1.67
CA ASP A 114 23.10 -23.09 2.63
C ASP A 114 24.21 -22.20 3.23
N ALA A 115 25.06 -22.78 4.05
CA ALA A 115 26.19 -22.09 4.72
C ALA A 115 27.28 -21.61 3.73
N ARG A 116 27.27 -22.09 2.48
CA ARG A 116 28.23 -21.72 1.41
C ARG A 116 27.58 -20.73 0.42
N ASP A 117 26.38 -20.21 0.75
CA ASP A 117 25.54 -19.35 -0.12
C ASP A 117 25.02 -20.07 -1.39
N ALA A 118 25.08 -21.39 -1.47
CA ALA A 118 24.43 -22.12 -2.55
C ALA A 118 22.91 -22.03 -2.42
N VAL A 119 22.23 -21.75 -3.55
CA VAL A 119 20.77 -21.61 -3.59
C VAL A 119 20.12 -22.98 -3.47
N LEU A 120 19.26 -23.15 -2.46
CA LEU A 120 18.45 -24.34 -2.24
C LEU A 120 17.06 -24.20 -2.86
N SER A 121 16.47 -23.00 -2.80
CA SER A 121 15.16 -22.67 -3.37
C SER A 121 15.02 -21.16 -3.52
N ASN A 122 14.14 -20.69 -4.41
CA ASN A 122 13.72 -19.30 -4.47
C ASN A 122 12.25 -19.19 -4.90
N GLU A 123 11.57 -18.15 -4.42
CA GLU A 123 10.23 -17.79 -4.86
C GLU A 123 10.05 -16.28 -4.96
N GLU A 124 9.18 -15.84 -5.87
CA GLU A 124 8.82 -14.45 -6.05
C GLU A 124 7.33 -14.23 -5.74
N LEU A 125 7.04 -13.13 -5.06
CA LEU A 125 5.71 -12.69 -4.71
C LEU A 125 5.45 -11.30 -5.29
N LYS A 126 4.41 -11.16 -6.12
CA LYS A 126 3.94 -9.87 -6.63
C LYS A 126 2.92 -9.26 -5.69
N LEU A 127 3.08 -7.97 -5.36
CA LEU A 127 2.25 -7.26 -4.40
C LEU A 127 1.86 -5.88 -4.93
N GLY A 128 0.55 -5.57 -4.95
CA GLY A 128 0.04 -4.22 -5.21
C GLY A 128 -0.15 -3.45 -3.91
N ILE A 129 0.37 -2.24 -3.83
CA ILE A 129 0.16 -1.30 -2.72
C ILE A 129 -0.56 -0.08 -3.27
N SER A 130 -1.74 0.22 -2.74
CA SER A 130 -2.61 1.32 -3.19
C SER A 130 -3.28 2.07 -2.03
N ASP A 131 -2.91 1.77 -0.79
CA ASP A 131 -3.54 2.28 0.42
C ASP A 131 -2.68 3.30 1.20
N ILE A 132 -1.55 3.73 0.62
CA ILE A 132 -0.72 4.78 1.17
C ILE A 132 -1.29 6.13 0.71
N PRO A 133 -1.70 7.02 1.63
CA PRO A 133 -2.13 8.36 1.24
C PRO A 133 -1.02 9.11 0.52
N ASP A 134 -1.30 9.55 -0.71
CA ASP A 134 -0.37 10.28 -1.57
C ASP A 134 -0.47 11.80 -1.40
N PHE A 135 -1.41 12.24 -0.56
CA PHE A 135 -1.57 13.63 -0.18
C PHE A 135 -1.97 13.80 1.29
N LYS A 136 -1.90 15.04 1.77
CA LYS A 136 -2.45 15.50 3.05
C LYS A 136 -3.35 16.71 2.78
N LEU A 137 -4.65 16.59 3.07
CA LEU A 137 -5.60 17.70 3.02
C LEU A 137 -5.66 18.40 4.38
N HIS A 138 -5.51 19.72 4.40
CA HIS A 138 -5.61 20.53 5.61
C HIS A 138 -7.02 21.08 5.82
N GLN A 139 -7.33 21.44 7.08
CA GLN A 139 -8.54 22.19 7.39
C GLN A 139 -8.46 23.56 6.72
N ASN A 140 -9.58 23.99 6.09
CA ASN A 140 -9.66 25.33 5.52
C ASN A 140 -9.49 26.42 6.59
N THR A 141 -8.91 27.54 6.21
CA THR A 141 -8.65 28.67 7.10
C THR A 141 -9.01 29.97 6.42
N PRO A 142 -9.86 30.81 7.06
CA PRO A 142 -10.58 30.59 8.33
C PRO A 142 -11.68 29.53 8.22
N ASN A 143 -12.10 28.97 9.35
CA ASN A 143 -13.29 28.14 9.48
C ASN A 143 -13.92 28.34 10.89
N PRO A 144 -15.11 28.98 11.03
CA PRO A 144 -16.00 29.47 9.97
C PRO A 144 -15.39 30.55 9.09
N PHE A 145 -15.90 30.73 7.86
CA PHE A 145 -15.42 31.73 6.90
C PHE A 145 -16.54 32.66 6.40
N ASN A 146 -16.14 33.89 5.99
CA ASN A 146 -17.04 34.91 5.39
C ASN A 146 -16.18 35.93 4.62
N PRO A 147 -16.34 36.13 3.32
CA PRO A 147 -16.96 35.20 2.37
C PRO A 147 -15.97 34.17 1.82
N SER A 148 -14.66 34.28 2.11
CA SER A 148 -13.62 33.46 1.53
C SER A 148 -12.88 32.64 2.56
N THR A 149 -12.27 31.54 2.07
CA THR A 149 -11.40 30.66 2.85
C THR A 149 -10.34 30.04 1.96
N LEU A 150 -9.19 29.68 2.54
CA LEU A 150 -8.13 28.97 1.87
C LEU A 150 -8.16 27.48 2.21
N ILE A 151 -8.14 26.66 1.17
CA ILE A 151 -8.01 25.20 1.26
C ILE A 151 -6.60 24.85 0.86
N SER A 152 -5.84 24.27 1.79
CA SER A 152 -4.44 23.88 1.55
C SER A 152 -4.27 22.38 1.57
N TYR A 153 -3.37 21.86 0.72
CA TYR A 153 -3.00 20.45 0.68
C TYR A 153 -1.54 20.26 0.23
N GLU A 154 -0.99 19.12 0.57
CA GLU A 154 0.35 18.69 0.21
C GLU A 154 0.27 17.42 -0.64
N LEU A 155 0.93 17.41 -1.80
CA LEU A 155 1.12 16.21 -2.64
C LEU A 155 2.51 15.64 -2.42
N LYS A 156 2.58 14.34 -2.14
CA LYS A 156 3.85 13.62 -1.95
C LYS A 156 4.51 13.20 -3.27
N SER A 157 3.70 13.06 -4.33
CA SER A 157 4.14 12.66 -5.66
C SER A 157 3.26 13.31 -6.73
N PRO A 158 3.72 13.41 -7.99
CA PRO A 158 2.90 13.90 -9.09
C PRO A 158 1.62 13.09 -9.22
N SER A 159 0.46 13.76 -9.31
CA SER A 159 -0.85 13.11 -9.33
C SER A 159 -1.88 13.92 -10.12
N SER A 160 -2.87 13.24 -10.68
CA SER A 160 -4.11 13.88 -11.12
C SER A 160 -4.90 14.28 -9.89
N VAL A 161 -5.20 15.56 -9.75
CA VAL A 161 -5.85 16.16 -8.57
C VAL A 161 -7.21 16.70 -8.94
N LYS A 162 -8.22 16.35 -8.14
CA LYS A 162 -9.55 16.93 -8.22
C LYS A 162 -9.98 17.45 -6.86
N LEU A 163 -10.20 18.77 -6.76
CA LEU A 163 -10.72 19.44 -5.57
C LEU A 163 -12.12 19.96 -5.85
N THR A 164 -13.08 19.49 -5.08
CA THR A 164 -14.51 19.80 -5.26
C THR A 164 -15.17 20.23 -3.96
N VAL A 165 -16.19 21.08 -4.07
CA VAL A 165 -17.01 21.57 -2.95
C VAL A 165 -18.44 21.06 -3.12
N PHE A 166 -19.05 20.63 -2.01
CA PHE A 166 -20.40 20.06 -1.97
C PHE A 166 -21.24 20.67 -0.85
N THR A 167 -22.55 20.66 -1.05
CA THR A 167 -23.53 20.89 0.03
C THR A 167 -23.57 19.69 0.99
N MET A 168 -24.28 19.85 2.11
CA MET A 168 -24.54 18.78 3.07
C MET A 168 -25.34 17.60 2.46
N THR A 169 -26.12 17.86 1.40
CA THR A 169 -26.90 16.84 0.67
C THR A 169 -26.10 16.14 -0.43
N GLY A 170 -24.82 16.50 -0.61
CA GLY A 170 -23.94 15.92 -1.64
C GLY A 170 -24.06 16.59 -3.02
N GLN A 171 -24.81 17.68 -3.16
CA GLN A 171 -24.90 18.43 -4.40
C GLN A 171 -23.58 19.17 -4.67
N LEU A 172 -23.03 19.04 -5.88
CA LEU A 172 -21.82 19.75 -6.29
C LEU A 172 -22.06 21.26 -6.32
N VAL A 173 -21.22 22.02 -5.62
CA VAL A 173 -21.18 23.48 -5.61
C VAL A 173 -20.14 24.01 -6.58
N ALA A 174 -18.92 23.51 -6.47
CA ALA A 174 -17.77 23.96 -7.25
C ALA A 174 -16.78 22.85 -7.54
N LYS A 175 -16.15 22.92 -8.71
CA LYS A 175 -14.93 22.20 -9.03
C LYS A 175 -13.79 23.23 -9.06
N LEU A 176 -12.92 23.18 -8.03
CA LEU A 176 -11.86 24.17 -7.85
C LEU A 176 -10.59 23.79 -8.60
N ILE A 177 -10.27 22.49 -8.65
CA ILE A 177 -9.10 21.91 -9.34
C ILE A 177 -9.54 20.64 -10.06
N ASP A 178 -8.99 20.41 -11.26
CA ASP A 178 -9.12 19.18 -12.03
C ASP A 178 -7.97 19.11 -13.05
N GLU A 179 -6.76 18.77 -12.58
CA GLU A 179 -5.55 18.82 -13.39
C GLU A 179 -4.42 17.92 -12.83
N GLN A 180 -3.38 17.71 -13.65
CA GLN A 180 -2.12 17.10 -13.20
C GLN A 180 -1.29 18.12 -12.43
N GLN A 181 -0.82 17.73 -11.25
CA GLN A 181 0.06 18.54 -10.42
C GLN A 181 1.30 17.76 -9.99
N THR A 182 2.42 18.45 -9.81
CA THR A 182 3.67 17.90 -9.28
C THR A 182 3.60 17.75 -7.77
N ALA A 183 4.57 17.04 -7.16
CA ALA A 183 4.73 17.03 -5.71
C ALA A 183 4.95 18.46 -5.20
N GLY A 184 4.33 18.83 -4.07
CA GLY A 184 4.44 20.18 -3.49
C GLY A 184 3.27 20.56 -2.61
N ASN A 185 3.31 21.80 -2.13
CA ASN A 185 2.26 22.41 -1.31
C ASN A 185 1.41 23.34 -2.17
N TYR A 186 0.09 23.23 -2.04
CA TYR A 186 -0.89 23.97 -2.81
C TYR A 186 -1.88 24.66 -1.89
N THR A 187 -2.37 25.83 -2.34
CA THR A 187 -3.42 26.57 -1.64
C THR A 187 -4.39 27.12 -2.68
N VAL A 188 -5.68 26.90 -2.45
CA VAL A 188 -6.78 27.31 -3.34
C VAL A 188 -7.78 28.13 -2.55
N GLU A 189 -8.15 29.28 -3.05
CA GLU A 189 -9.21 30.09 -2.46
C GLU A 189 -10.59 29.59 -2.89
N PHE A 190 -11.48 29.44 -1.93
CA PHE A 190 -12.90 29.30 -2.16
C PHE A 190 -13.61 30.56 -1.67
N ASN A 191 -14.31 31.29 -2.58
CA ASN A 191 -15.01 32.51 -2.28
C ASN A 191 -16.49 32.34 -2.57
N ALA A 192 -17.32 32.39 -1.53
CA ALA A 192 -18.77 32.21 -1.61
C ALA A 192 -19.51 33.33 -2.38
N ILE A 193 -18.87 34.49 -2.65
CA ILE A 193 -19.45 35.53 -3.50
C ILE A 193 -19.68 35.01 -4.93
N ASN A 194 -18.82 34.13 -5.41
CA ASN A 194 -18.92 33.54 -6.75
C ASN A 194 -20.10 32.54 -6.89
N TYR A 195 -20.77 32.22 -5.77
CA TYR A 195 -21.88 31.27 -5.69
C TYR A 195 -23.00 31.85 -4.86
N PRO A 196 -23.80 32.80 -5.45
CA PRO A 196 -24.78 33.62 -4.73
C PRO A 196 -25.93 32.80 -4.12
N GLU A 197 -26.17 31.58 -4.63
CA GLU A 197 -27.16 30.64 -4.12
C GLU A 197 -26.77 30.00 -2.78
N LEU A 198 -25.51 30.13 -2.35
CA LEU A 198 -25.08 29.57 -1.08
C LEU A 198 -25.61 30.37 0.10
N SER A 199 -26.12 29.68 1.08
CA SER A 199 -26.55 30.23 2.37
C SER A 199 -25.56 29.90 3.48
N THR A 200 -25.67 30.60 4.62
CA THR A 200 -25.00 30.22 5.85
C THR A 200 -25.26 28.73 6.14
N GLY A 201 -24.21 27.96 6.39
CA GLY A 201 -24.38 26.53 6.62
C GLY A 201 -23.08 25.70 6.53
N ILE A 202 -23.28 24.38 6.56
CA ILE A 202 -22.21 23.38 6.47
C ILE A 202 -22.05 22.98 5.01
N TYR A 203 -20.77 22.96 4.58
CA TYR A 203 -20.31 22.49 3.29
C TYR A 203 -19.17 21.51 3.50
N PHE A 204 -18.87 20.73 2.46
CA PHE A 204 -17.76 19.81 2.44
C PHE A 204 -16.88 20.07 1.23
N TYR A 205 -15.58 19.90 1.37
CA TYR A 205 -14.66 19.84 0.25
C TYR A 205 -13.93 18.52 0.24
N LYS A 206 -13.74 18.00 -0.97
CA LYS A 206 -13.13 16.70 -1.22
C LYS A 206 -11.94 16.88 -2.14
N LEU A 207 -10.79 16.34 -1.74
CA LEU A 207 -9.62 16.15 -2.58
C LEU A 207 -9.55 14.68 -2.97
N GLU A 208 -9.36 14.44 -4.26
CA GLU A 208 -9.25 13.12 -4.85
C GLU A 208 -8.00 13.05 -5.72
N THR A 209 -7.28 11.93 -5.63
CA THR A 209 -6.23 11.54 -6.56
C THR A 209 -6.57 10.15 -7.12
N GLN A 210 -5.68 9.60 -7.97
CA GLN A 210 -5.86 8.23 -8.47
C GLN A 210 -5.74 7.15 -7.39
N TYR A 211 -5.16 7.47 -6.20
CA TYR A 211 -4.88 6.48 -5.14
C TYR A 211 -5.68 6.71 -3.86
N SER A 212 -6.07 7.95 -3.57
CA SER A 212 -6.70 8.29 -2.30
C SER A 212 -7.71 9.43 -2.42
N GLN A 213 -8.56 9.56 -1.41
CA GLN A 213 -9.48 10.68 -1.24
C GLN A 213 -9.61 11.06 0.23
N ASP A 214 -9.80 12.35 0.49
CA ASP A 214 -10.12 12.88 1.82
C ASP A 214 -11.19 13.96 1.72
N ILE A 215 -12.04 14.05 2.75
CA ILE A 215 -13.17 14.98 2.83
C ILE A 215 -13.09 15.74 4.14
N LYS A 216 -13.24 17.07 4.06
CA LYS A 216 -13.31 17.92 5.24
C LYS A 216 -14.54 18.81 5.22
N LYS A 217 -14.99 19.16 6.44
CA LYS A 217 -16.11 20.05 6.67
C LYS A 217 -15.64 21.50 6.76
N MET A 218 -16.41 22.43 6.16
CA MET A 218 -16.25 23.87 6.34
C MET A 218 -17.61 24.53 6.66
N ILE A 219 -17.58 25.70 7.29
CA ILE A 219 -18.76 26.43 7.74
C ILE A 219 -18.74 27.84 7.14
N LEU A 220 -19.73 28.15 6.31
CA LEU A 220 -19.97 29.50 5.82
C LEU A 220 -20.82 30.25 6.84
N ALA A 221 -20.34 31.40 7.32
CA ALA A 221 -21.01 32.32 8.19
C ALA A 221 -21.21 33.64 7.44
N LYS A 222 -22.44 33.96 7.05
CA LYS A 222 -22.80 35.25 6.43
C LYS A 222 -23.20 36.23 7.49
#